data_7d4ad1a13e6396c2aef7ce83220a0482
#
_entry.id   7d4ad1a13e6396c2aef7ce83220a0482
#
_cell.length_a   1.000
_cell.length_b   1.000
_cell.length_c   1.000
_cell.angle_alpha   90.00
_cell.angle_beta   90.00
_cell.angle_gamma   90.00
#
_symmetry.space_group_name_H-M   'P 1'
#
loop_
_entity.id
_entity.type
_entity.pdbx_description
1 polymer ?
#
loop_
_entity_poly.entity_id
_entity_poly.type
_entity_poly.pdbx_seq_one_letter_code
_entity_poly.pdbx_strand_id
1 'polypeptide(L)'
;MKNKIISIIICILMFIGVISISACNLTTVDNRSDNIVILYENDVHCVVEGYSKLSAMKKELNETYKHVGVVSGGDYIQGSSLGVISQGEYIIKLMNLVGYDAVTLGNHEFDYRLERLEELVNMMDTKPICCNFNAIGEDEPYFEPYSMVSYGNVDIAYIGITTPTTISSSSPTQFRDENGEPIYTFNPNTLYDIVQNNIDSAKSAGAEYVIALSHIGYADDAIYGELEDIETLIKNTDGFDVVLDAHSHSVIEEKLIIDEGGNEVVLSSTGTKFEYIGKLVISDGEFDTQLIKTSEYQKTDTAVDTYLEQINSEYSELGKRKVGYSEVD
;
A
#
# COMPACT_ATOMS: atom_id res chain seq x y z
N MET A 1 14.96 14.81 -80.94
CA MET A 1 15.57 15.15 -79.69
C MET A 1 14.54 15.28 -78.52
N LYS A 2 13.35 15.84 -78.75
CA LYS A 2 12.33 16.02 -77.70
C LYS A 2 11.80 14.70 -77.10
N ASN A 3 11.66 13.63 -77.91
CA ASN A 3 11.11 12.34 -77.37
C ASN A 3 12.08 11.54 -76.56
N LYS A 4 13.40 11.74 -76.62
CA LYS A 4 14.39 11.07 -75.72
C LYS A 4 14.50 11.71 -74.37
N ILE A 5 14.21 13.02 -74.27
CA ILE A 5 14.25 13.74 -72.97
C ILE A 5 13.03 13.38 -72.17
N ILE A 6 11.86 13.16 -72.74
CA ILE A 6 10.62 12.75 -72.02
C ILE A 6 10.75 11.32 -71.47
N SER A 7 11.39 10.39 -72.24
CA SER A 7 11.62 9.02 -71.72
C SER A 7 12.58 8.98 -70.51
N ILE A 8 13.59 9.83 -70.47
CA ILE A 8 14.55 9.89 -69.36
C ILE A 8 13.88 10.49 -68.08
N ILE A 9 13.03 11.50 -68.33
CA ILE A 9 12.30 12.11 -67.18
C ILE A 9 11.27 11.14 -66.60
N ILE A 10 10.58 10.31 -67.40
CA ILE A 10 9.65 9.28 -66.90
C ILE A 10 10.39 8.15 -66.17
N CYS A 11 11.58 7.73 -66.62
CA CYS A 11 12.39 6.74 -65.93
C CYS A 11 12.93 7.25 -64.57
N ILE A 12 13.29 8.54 -64.49
CA ILE A 12 13.74 9.15 -63.24
C ILE A 12 12.57 9.30 -62.28
N LEU A 13 11.36 9.62 -62.75
CA LEU A 13 10.17 9.68 -61.86
C LEU A 13 9.65 8.31 -61.41
N MET A 14 9.90 7.23 -62.18
CA MET A 14 9.60 5.86 -61.73
C MET A 14 10.64 5.30 -60.72
N PHE A 15 11.88 5.82 -60.72
CA PHE A 15 12.88 5.40 -59.74
C PHE A 15 12.79 6.14 -58.39
N ILE A 16 12.07 7.28 -58.34
CA ILE A 16 11.82 8.01 -57.10
C ILE A 16 10.57 7.45 -56.33
N GLY A 17 9.74 6.65 -57.03
CA GLY A 17 8.48 6.09 -56.49
C GLY A 17 8.63 4.75 -55.72
N VAL A 18 9.84 4.18 -55.57
CA VAL A 18 10.04 2.86 -54.91
C VAL A 18 11.07 2.90 -53.78
N ILE A 19 11.31 4.08 -53.22
CA ILE A 19 11.80 4.10 -51.83
C ILE A 19 10.54 4.13 -50.96
N SER A 20 9.82 3.01 -50.91
CA SER A 20 9.02 2.65 -49.76
C SER A 20 10.00 2.56 -48.59
N ILE A 21 10.10 3.63 -47.83
CA ILE A 21 10.64 3.56 -46.50
C ILE A 21 9.68 2.59 -45.80
N SER A 22 10.02 1.29 -45.80
CA SER A 22 9.58 0.40 -44.74
C SER A 22 10.16 1.04 -43.49
N ALA A 23 9.35 1.91 -42.86
CA ALA A 23 9.50 2.19 -41.46
C ALA A 23 9.35 0.81 -40.78
N CYS A 24 10.48 0.13 -40.64
CA CYS A 24 10.58 -0.97 -39.73
C CYS A 24 10.22 -0.32 -38.39
N ASN A 25 8.96 -0.48 -37.96
CA ASN A 25 8.62 -0.30 -36.57
C ASN A 25 9.53 -1.28 -35.84
N LEU A 26 10.68 -0.81 -35.38
CA LEU A 26 11.45 -1.44 -34.37
C LEU A 26 10.53 -1.38 -33.12
N THR A 27 9.62 -2.34 -33.01
CA THR A 27 9.04 -2.67 -31.75
C THR A 27 10.22 -3.11 -30.88
N THR A 28 10.69 -2.21 -30.02
CA THR A 28 11.65 -2.57 -28.99
C THR A 28 11.00 -3.69 -28.21
N VAL A 29 11.55 -4.89 -28.30
CA VAL A 29 11.07 -6.03 -27.49
C VAL A 29 11.33 -5.63 -26.04
N ASP A 30 10.27 -5.57 -25.25
CA ASP A 30 10.39 -5.37 -23.82
C ASP A 30 10.90 -6.67 -23.21
N ASN A 31 12.16 -6.68 -22.76
CA ASN A 31 12.83 -7.84 -22.18
C ASN A 31 12.68 -7.93 -20.65
N ARG A 32 11.86 -7.05 -20.02
CA ARG A 32 11.61 -7.13 -18.58
C ARG A 32 10.81 -8.39 -18.25
N SER A 33 11.01 -8.89 -17.03
CA SER A 33 10.27 -10.05 -16.51
C SER A 33 8.76 -9.73 -16.40
N ASP A 34 7.94 -10.72 -16.67
CA ASP A 34 6.48 -10.68 -16.43
C ASP A 34 6.10 -11.01 -14.97
N ASN A 35 7.07 -11.43 -14.13
CA ASN A 35 6.82 -11.60 -12.70
C ASN A 35 6.32 -10.31 -12.08
N ILE A 36 5.41 -10.44 -11.11
CA ILE A 36 4.86 -9.31 -10.37
C ILE A 36 5.72 -9.10 -9.13
N VAL A 37 6.10 -7.87 -8.85
CA VAL A 37 6.81 -7.50 -7.62
C VAL A 37 5.97 -6.50 -6.84
N ILE A 38 5.66 -6.81 -5.59
CA ILE A 38 4.97 -5.93 -4.67
C ILE A 38 5.93 -5.51 -3.57
N LEU A 39 6.23 -4.22 -3.49
CA LEU A 39 6.89 -3.64 -2.34
C LEU A 39 5.85 -3.35 -1.26
N TYR A 40 6.18 -3.61 -0.02
CA TYR A 40 5.25 -3.35 1.09
C TYR A 40 5.98 -2.80 2.32
N GLU A 41 5.21 -2.06 3.11
CA GLU A 41 5.63 -1.55 4.41
C GLU A 41 4.42 -1.53 5.36
N ASN A 42 4.70 -1.45 6.66
CA ASN A 42 3.72 -1.30 7.71
C ASN A 42 4.30 -0.51 8.89
N ASP A 43 3.43 0.07 9.72
CA ASP A 43 3.79 0.74 10.97
C ASP A 43 4.94 1.77 10.81
N VAL A 44 4.90 2.57 9.74
CA VAL A 44 5.97 3.55 9.49
C VAL A 44 5.95 4.73 10.48
N HIS A 45 4.83 4.98 11.14
CA HIS A 45 4.69 5.94 12.25
C HIS A 45 5.36 7.29 11.98
N CYS A 46 5.06 7.89 10.82
CA CYS A 46 5.60 9.18 10.40
C CYS A 46 7.14 9.23 10.28
N VAL A 47 7.84 8.11 10.12
CA VAL A 47 9.24 8.11 9.71
C VAL A 47 9.30 8.35 8.22
N VAL A 48 9.76 9.54 7.81
CA VAL A 48 9.57 10.02 6.43
C VAL A 48 10.70 9.64 5.47
N GLU A 49 11.89 9.35 5.98
CA GLU A 49 13.08 9.08 5.16
C GLU A 49 12.96 7.79 4.34
N GLY A 50 12.14 6.84 4.79
CA GLY A 50 11.91 5.58 4.10
C GLY A 50 11.18 5.74 2.77
N TYR A 51 10.29 6.72 2.63
CA TYR A 51 9.52 6.94 1.41
C TYR A 51 10.39 7.22 0.17
N SER A 52 11.50 7.97 0.35
CA SER A 52 12.42 8.25 -0.75
C SER A 52 13.13 6.98 -1.22
N LYS A 53 13.50 6.11 -0.31
CA LYS A 53 14.13 4.81 -0.62
C LYS A 53 13.13 3.84 -1.27
N LEU A 54 11.91 3.77 -0.74
CA LEU A 54 10.82 2.95 -1.30
C LEU A 54 10.51 3.38 -2.75
N SER A 55 10.37 4.67 -3.01
CA SER A 55 10.17 5.21 -4.35
C SER A 55 11.33 4.89 -5.30
N ALA A 56 12.58 5.04 -4.82
CA ALA A 56 13.77 4.72 -5.61
C ALA A 56 13.84 3.21 -5.93
N MET A 57 13.49 2.35 -4.97
CA MET A 57 13.43 0.90 -5.17
C MET A 57 12.36 0.50 -6.18
N LYS A 58 11.15 1.09 -6.11
CA LYS A 58 10.10 0.91 -7.12
C LYS A 58 10.60 1.24 -8.52
N LYS A 59 11.29 2.38 -8.67
CA LYS A 59 11.86 2.82 -9.97
C LYS A 59 12.93 1.86 -10.48
N GLU A 60 13.82 1.39 -9.61
CA GLU A 60 14.87 0.44 -9.98
C GLU A 60 14.27 -0.91 -10.43
N LEU A 61 13.29 -1.43 -9.69
CA LEU A 61 12.63 -2.67 -10.04
C LEU A 61 11.85 -2.58 -11.37
N ASN A 62 11.27 -1.44 -11.69
CA ASN A 62 10.63 -1.19 -12.99
C ASN A 62 11.60 -1.26 -14.19
N GLU A 63 12.92 -1.21 -13.97
CA GLU A 63 13.91 -1.46 -15.03
C GLU A 63 13.99 -2.96 -15.38
N THR A 64 13.62 -3.84 -14.44
CA THR A 64 13.76 -5.30 -14.58
C THR A 64 12.43 -6.02 -14.73
N TYR A 65 11.38 -5.54 -14.06
CA TYR A 65 10.05 -6.12 -14.02
C TYR A 65 9.05 -5.21 -14.71
N LYS A 66 8.04 -5.79 -15.38
CA LYS A 66 6.96 -5.02 -16.02
C LYS A 66 5.92 -4.54 -15.01
N HIS A 67 5.77 -5.27 -13.93
CA HIS A 67 4.71 -5.09 -12.95
C HIS A 67 5.32 -4.93 -11.55
N VAL A 68 5.34 -3.70 -11.06
CA VAL A 68 5.86 -3.35 -9.74
C VAL A 68 4.85 -2.51 -9.00
N GLY A 69 4.27 -3.07 -7.94
CA GLY A 69 3.32 -2.41 -7.04
C GLY A 69 3.95 -1.96 -5.72
N VAL A 70 3.21 -1.13 -4.99
CA VAL A 70 3.53 -0.73 -3.61
C VAL A 70 2.25 -0.75 -2.78
N VAL A 71 2.30 -1.35 -1.59
CA VAL A 71 1.15 -1.43 -0.69
C VAL A 71 1.55 -1.11 0.75
N SER A 72 0.56 -0.73 1.59
CA SER A 72 0.78 -0.40 3.01
C SER A 72 -0.15 -1.19 3.93
N GLY A 73 0.42 -1.72 5.02
CA GLY A 73 -0.27 -2.39 6.11
C GLY A 73 -0.90 -1.46 7.16
N GLY A 74 -0.88 -0.13 6.97
CA GLY A 74 -1.44 0.84 7.90
C GLY A 74 -0.46 1.42 8.92
N ASP A 75 -0.96 2.27 9.82
CA ASP A 75 -0.20 3.02 10.84
C ASP A 75 0.86 3.95 10.24
N TYR A 76 0.44 4.76 9.27
CA TYR A 76 1.35 5.68 8.58
C TYR A 76 1.28 7.13 9.08
N ILE A 77 0.13 7.66 9.61
CA ILE A 77 -0.05 9.11 9.86
C ILE A 77 0.36 9.58 11.25
N GLN A 78 0.59 8.69 12.22
CA GLN A 78 0.85 9.03 13.62
C GLN A 78 2.20 8.46 14.08
N GLY A 79 2.89 9.10 15.01
CA GLY A 79 4.10 8.55 15.67
C GLY A 79 5.26 9.53 15.86
N SER A 80 5.25 10.70 15.24
CA SER A 80 6.27 11.73 15.43
C SER A 80 5.65 13.12 15.59
N SER A 81 6.46 14.10 16.01
CA SER A 81 6.02 15.51 16.05
C SER A 81 5.57 16.02 14.69
N LEU A 82 6.09 15.47 13.61
CA LEU A 82 5.72 15.79 12.24
C LEU A 82 4.29 15.34 11.93
N GLY A 83 3.92 14.14 12.38
CA GLY A 83 2.55 13.62 12.32
C GLY A 83 1.57 14.49 13.11
N VAL A 84 1.93 14.85 14.35
CA VAL A 84 1.09 15.71 15.20
C VAL A 84 0.85 17.09 14.58
N ILE A 85 1.87 17.70 13.99
CA ILE A 85 1.77 19.05 13.40
C ILE A 85 0.94 19.05 12.12
N SER A 86 1.15 18.08 11.24
CA SER A 86 0.44 17.98 9.97
C SER A 86 -0.90 17.21 10.07
N GLN A 87 -1.12 16.54 11.20
CA GLN A 87 -2.23 15.59 11.35
C GLN A 87 -2.35 14.66 10.13
N GLY A 88 -1.20 14.09 9.72
CA GLY A 88 -1.10 13.12 8.63
C GLY A 88 -0.90 13.71 7.22
N GLU A 89 -1.13 15.01 6.99
CA GLU A 89 -1.11 15.58 5.64
C GLU A 89 0.21 15.38 4.89
N TYR A 90 1.35 15.56 5.58
CA TYR A 90 2.67 15.36 4.95
C TYR A 90 2.88 13.92 4.50
N ILE A 91 2.39 12.96 5.29
CA ILE A 91 2.52 11.54 4.98
C ILE A 91 1.70 11.19 3.74
N ILE A 92 0.45 11.64 3.67
CA ILE A 92 -0.41 11.41 2.50
C ILE A 92 0.25 11.94 1.21
N LYS A 93 0.85 13.12 1.26
CA LYS A 93 1.56 13.67 0.10
C LYS A 93 2.79 12.85 -0.28
N LEU A 94 3.53 12.30 0.69
CA LEU A 94 4.64 11.39 0.44
C LEU A 94 4.15 10.08 -0.20
N MET A 95 3.06 9.51 0.32
CA MET A 95 2.46 8.30 -0.24
C MET A 95 1.99 8.52 -1.69
N ASN A 96 1.37 9.67 -1.99
CA ASN A 96 0.98 10.03 -3.37
C ASN A 96 2.21 10.14 -4.29
N LEU A 97 3.35 10.70 -3.81
CA LEU A 97 4.59 10.77 -4.59
C LEU A 97 5.20 9.39 -4.88
N VAL A 98 5.10 8.44 -3.95
CA VAL A 98 5.53 7.04 -4.16
C VAL A 98 4.58 6.32 -5.11
N GLY A 99 3.28 6.60 -5.02
CA GLY A 99 2.23 5.97 -5.80
C GLY A 99 1.94 4.56 -5.31
N TYR A 100 1.14 4.44 -4.26
CA TYR A 100 0.66 3.16 -3.72
C TYR A 100 -0.46 2.61 -4.58
N ASP A 101 -0.56 1.28 -4.68
CA ASP A 101 -1.62 0.59 -5.41
C ASP A 101 -2.78 0.18 -4.49
N ALA A 102 -2.47 -0.18 -3.24
CA ALA A 102 -3.46 -0.44 -2.20
C ALA A 102 -2.91 -0.06 -0.81
N VAL A 103 -3.78 0.40 0.07
CA VAL A 103 -3.42 0.75 1.45
C VAL A 103 -4.56 0.34 2.39
N THR A 104 -4.26 -0.17 3.57
CA THR A 104 -5.25 -0.38 4.63
C THR A 104 -5.12 0.66 5.72
N LEU A 105 -6.02 0.62 6.69
CA LEU A 105 -6.01 1.46 7.88
C LEU A 105 -5.52 0.67 9.07
N GLY A 106 -4.56 1.21 9.82
CA GLY A 106 -4.25 0.75 11.15
C GLY A 106 -5.10 1.47 12.21
N ASN A 107 -4.80 1.23 13.50
CA ASN A 107 -5.51 1.91 14.57
C ASN A 107 -5.13 3.40 14.68
N HIS A 108 -3.92 3.76 14.34
CA HIS A 108 -3.43 5.14 14.44
C HIS A 108 -3.92 6.08 13.33
N GLU A 109 -4.54 5.57 12.25
CA GLU A 109 -5.24 6.40 11.29
C GLU A 109 -6.47 7.10 11.91
N PHE A 110 -7.00 6.55 13.01
CA PHE A 110 -8.15 7.12 13.72
C PHE A 110 -7.75 8.08 14.86
N ASP A 111 -6.47 8.31 15.14
CA ASP A 111 -6.02 9.14 16.27
C ASP A 111 -6.40 10.62 16.15
N TYR A 112 -6.44 11.13 14.93
CA TYR A 112 -6.82 12.53 14.65
C TYR A 112 -8.34 12.67 14.39
N ARG A 113 -9.14 11.67 14.73
CA ARG A 113 -10.59 11.56 14.59
C ARG A 113 -11.02 11.25 13.15
N LEU A 114 -12.24 10.71 13.05
CA LEU A 114 -12.79 10.23 11.77
C LEU A 114 -12.95 11.38 10.76
N GLU A 115 -13.35 12.57 11.22
CA GLU A 115 -13.50 13.74 10.33
C GLU A 115 -12.15 14.10 9.67
N ARG A 116 -11.04 14.00 10.43
CA ARG A 116 -9.71 14.26 9.85
C ARG A 116 -9.27 13.12 8.92
N LEU A 117 -9.58 11.88 9.27
CA LEU A 117 -9.31 10.75 8.39
C LEU A 117 -10.02 10.92 7.04
N GLU A 118 -11.28 11.33 7.03
CA GLU A 118 -12.02 11.61 5.78
C GLU A 118 -11.36 12.71 4.93
N GLU A 119 -10.88 13.78 5.57
CA GLU A 119 -10.13 14.84 4.88
C GLU A 119 -8.87 14.26 4.22
N LEU A 120 -8.10 13.43 4.96
CA LEU A 120 -6.89 12.79 4.46
C LEU A 120 -7.21 11.82 3.31
N VAL A 121 -8.24 10.99 3.45
CA VAL A 121 -8.71 10.07 2.41
C VAL A 121 -9.08 10.83 1.13
N ASN A 122 -9.70 12.02 1.25
CA ASN A 122 -9.98 12.85 0.07
C ASN A 122 -8.72 13.36 -0.64
N MET A 123 -7.59 13.48 0.08
CA MET A 123 -6.29 13.88 -0.48
C MET A 123 -5.49 12.72 -1.07
N MET A 124 -5.84 11.47 -0.73
CA MET A 124 -5.13 10.28 -1.23
C MET A 124 -5.49 9.99 -2.68
N ASP A 125 -4.49 9.68 -3.50
CA ASP A 125 -4.68 9.16 -4.86
C ASP A 125 -5.27 7.74 -4.80
N THR A 126 -4.75 6.89 -3.92
CA THR A 126 -5.27 5.54 -3.64
C THR A 126 -6.08 5.55 -2.35
N LYS A 127 -7.37 5.22 -2.44
CA LYS A 127 -8.26 5.21 -1.28
C LYS A 127 -7.98 4.00 -0.39
N PRO A 128 -8.04 4.16 0.94
CA PRO A 128 -7.84 3.04 1.86
C PRO A 128 -9.00 2.04 1.77
N ILE A 129 -8.68 0.80 2.05
CA ILE A 129 -9.62 -0.32 2.15
C ILE A 129 -9.72 -0.80 3.60
N CYS A 130 -10.93 -1.16 4.03
CA CYS A 130 -11.17 -1.75 5.36
C CYS A 130 -12.50 -2.50 5.38
N CYS A 131 -12.48 -3.82 5.47
CA CYS A 131 -13.67 -4.65 5.36
C CYS A 131 -14.51 -4.72 6.65
N ASN A 132 -13.95 -4.35 7.79
CA ASN A 132 -14.56 -4.63 9.08
C ASN A 132 -14.91 -3.38 9.92
N PHE A 133 -14.79 -2.17 9.38
CA PHE A 133 -15.22 -0.94 10.07
C PHE A 133 -16.58 -0.48 9.55
N ASN A 134 -17.62 -0.49 10.40
CA ASN A 134 -18.99 -0.17 10.06
C ASN A 134 -19.61 0.85 11.03
N ALA A 135 -20.52 1.67 10.54
CA ALA A 135 -21.50 2.32 11.42
C ALA A 135 -22.48 1.27 11.97
N ILE A 136 -22.83 1.38 13.25
CA ILE A 136 -23.75 0.41 13.88
C ILE A 136 -25.15 0.53 13.25
N GLY A 137 -25.64 -0.60 12.74
CA GLY A 137 -26.93 -0.69 12.05
C GLY A 137 -26.84 -0.61 10.54
N GLU A 138 -25.66 -0.41 9.99
CA GLU A 138 -25.40 -0.48 8.55
C GLU A 138 -24.71 -1.81 8.21
N ASP A 139 -25.16 -2.44 7.11
CA ASP A 139 -24.60 -3.71 6.63
C ASP A 139 -23.30 -3.49 5.84
N GLU A 140 -23.16 -2.34 5.18
CA GLU A 140 -21.99 -2.03 4.35
C GLU A 140 -20.85 -1.44 5.21
N PRO A 141 -19.59 -1.77 4.94
CA PRO A 141 -18.46 -1.16 5.61
C PRO A 141 -18.30 0.32 5.24
N TYR A 142 -17.67 1.09 6.12
CA TYR A 142 -17.48 2.53 5.95
C TYR A 142 -16.51 2.88 4.80
N PHE A 143 -15.55 2.02 4.55
CA PHE A 143 -14.61 2.08 3.42
C PHE A 143 -14.83 0.90 2.50
N GLU A 144 -14.35 0.99 1.25
CA GLU A 144 -14.35 -0.17 0.36
C GLU A 144 -13.65 -1.36 1.04
N PRO A 145 -14.24 -2.56 1.04
CA PRO A 145 -13.67 -3.69 1.78
C PRO A 145 -12.40 -4.24 1.15
N TYR A 146 -12.30 -4.16 -0.17
CA TYR A 146 -11.13 -4.60 -0.94
C TYR A 146 -10.97 -3.77 -2.21
N SER A 147 -9.79 -3.85 -2.82
CA SER A 147 -9.52 -3.27 -4.14
C SER A 147 -8.96 -4.32 -5.08
N MET A 148 -9.29 -4.22 -6.37
CA MET A 148 -8.74 -5.05 -7.45
C MET A 148 -7.68 -4.25 -8.20
N VAL A 149 -6.47 -4.79 -8.31
CA VAL A 149 -5.37 -4.18 -9.04
C VAL A 149 -4.88 -5.14 -10.12
N SER A 150 -4.81 -4.67 -11.37
CA SER A 150 -4.37 -5.48 -12.50
C SER A 150 -2.87 -5.29 -12.75
N TYR A 151 -2.12 -6.36 -12.72
CA TYR A 151 -0.71 -6.42 -13.09
C TYR A 151 -0.58 -7.20 -14.41
N GLY A 152 -0.79 -6.49 -15.51
CA GLY A 152 -0.88 -7.10 -16.83
C GLY A 152 -2.17 -7.89 -17.01
N ASN A 153 -2.09 -9.21 -17.07
CA ASN A 153 -3.26 -10.10 -17.20
C ASN A 153 -3.66 -10.75 -15.87
N VAL A 154 -2.97 -10.44 -14.78
CA VAL A 154 -3.21 -10.99 -13.45
C VAL A 154 -3.92 -9.93 -12.61
N ASP A 155 -5.09 -10.27 -12.08
CA ASP A 155 -5.85 -9.42 -11.17
C ASP A 155 -5.62 -9.90 -9.73
N ILE A 156 -5.11 -8.99 -8.89
CA ILE A 156 -4.87 -9.22 -7.47
C ILE A 156 -5.90 -8.44 -6.66
N ALA A 157 -6.61 -9.14 -5.77
CA ALA A 157 -7.45 -8.49 -4.77
C ALA A 157 -6.63 -8.23 -3.50
N TYR A 158 -6.67 -6.98 -3.02
CA TYR A 158 -6.17 -6.60 -1.71
C TYR A 158 -7.36 -6.41 -0.77
N ILE A 159 -7.42 -7.17 0.34
CA ILE A 159 -8.47 -7.05 1.36
C ILE A 159 -7.89 -6.32 2.57
N GLY A 160 -8.50 -5.20 2.97
CA GLY A 160 -8.07 -4.42 4.13
C GLY A 160 -8.72 -4.92 5.42
N ILE A 161 -7.91 -5.13 6.47
CA ILE A 161 -8.40 -5.62 7.78
C ILE A 161 -7.76 -4.78 8.87
N THR A 162 -8.59 -4.12 9.71
CA THR A 162 -8.12 -3.31 10.84
C THR A 162 -8.44 -4.01 12.16
N THR A 163 -7.51 -3.95 13.12
CA THR A 163 -7.72 -4.58 14.43
C THR A 163 -8.97 -4.04 15.14
N PRO A 164 -9.86 -4.90 15.64
CA PRO A 164 -11.01 -4.48 16.45
C PRO A 164 -10.62 -3.71 17.73
N THR A 165 -9.41 -3.89 18.26
CA THR A 165 -8.92 -3.12 19.40
C THR A 165 -8.81 -1.62 19.13
N THR A 166 -8.86 -1.18 17.85
CA THR A 166 -8.90 0.23 17.44
C THR A 166 -9.96 1.02 18.21
N ILE A 167 -11.10 0.40 18.54
CA ILE A 167 -12.18 1.02 19.33
C ILE A 167 -11.70 1.54 20.68
N SER A 168 -10.61 0.99 21.22
CA SER A 168 -10.04 1.34 22.53
C SER A 168 -8.62 1.88 22.47
N SER A 169 -7.83 1.52 21.46
CA SER A 169 -6.41 1.90 21.30
C SER A 169 -6.20 3.23 20.58
N SER A 170 -7.23 3.74 19.88
CA SER A 170 -7.23 5.05 19.25
C SER A 170 -8.00 6.09 20.10
N SER A 171 -8.66 7.05 19.51
CA SER A 171 -9.47 8.08 20.17
C SER A 171 -10.90 7.57 20.50
N PRO A 172 -11.15 6.85 21.62
CA PRO A 172 -12.37 6.06 21.83
C PRO A 172 -13.67 6.85 21.82
N THR A 173 -13.61 8.15 22.15
CA THR A 173 -14.78 9.02 22.21
C THR A 173 -15.42 9.29 20.84
N GLN A 174 -14.69 9.15 19.76
CA GLN A 174 -15.19 9.36 18.42
C GLN A 174 -16.12 8.23 17.94
N PHE A 175 -15.99 7.04 18.54
CA PHE A 175 -16.78 5.86 18.20
C PHE A 175 -18.07 5.76 19.02
N ARG A 176 -18.42 6.83 19.77
CA ARG A 176 -19.59 6.89 20.65
C ARG A 176 -20.37 8.17 20.44
N ASP A 177 -21.68 8.08 20.69
CA ASP A 177 -22.57 9.24 20.72
C ASP A 177 -22.42 10.08 22.01
N GLU A 178 -23.21 11.15 22.13
CA GLU A 178 -23.22 12.04 23.29
C GLU A 178 -23.67 11.35 24.61
N ASN A 179 -24.36 10.21 24.53
CA ASN A 179 -24.79 9.40 25.67
C ASN A 179 -23.74 8.32 26.04
N GLY A 180 -22.67 8.20 25.25
CA GLY A 180 -21.62 7.20 25.42
C GLY A 180 -21.93 5.84 24.78
N GLU A 181 -23.03 5.74 24.00
CA GLU A 181 -23.37 4.51 23.28
C GLU A 181 -22.51 4.38 22.03
N PRO A 182 -22.04 3.17 21.67
CA PRO A 182 -21.23 2.96 20.48
C PRO A 182 -22.04 3.26 19.22
N ILE A 183 -21.43 3.97 18.27
CA ILE A 183 -22.00 4.28 16.94
C ILE A 183 -21.21 3.66 15.79
N TYR A 184 -20.02 3.12 16.09
CA TYR A 184 -19.17 2.38 15.16
C TYR A 184 -18.69 1.07 15.78
N THR A 185 -18.31 0.12 14.92
CA THR A 185 -17.76 -1.18 15.30
C THR A 185 -16.69 -1.63 14.31
N PHE A 186 -15.69 -2.38 14.80
CA PHE A 186 -14.74 -3.15 13.98
C PHE A 186 -15.11 -4.64 13.95
N ASN A 187 -16.34 -4.98 14.31
CA ASN A 187 -16.95 -6.30 14.18
C ASN A 187 -16.16 -7.48 14.78
N PRO A 188 -15.71 -7.42 16.05
CA PRO A 188 -14.84 -8.46 16.62
C PRO A 188 -15.46 -9.85 16.62
N ASN A 189 -16.79 -9.96 16.78
CA ASN A 189 -17.49 -11.25 16.91
C ASN A 189 -17.78 -11.94 15.58
N THR A 190 -17.67 -11.22 14.45
CA THR A 190 -17.98 -11.68 13.10
C THR A 190 -16.84 -11.43 12.13
N LEU A 191 -15.64 -11.14 12.65
CA LEU A 191 -14.48 -10.76 11.85
C LEU A 191 -14.14 -11.81 10.79
N TYR A 192 -14.07 -13.08 11.20
CA TYR A 192 -13.72 -14.18 10.27
C TYR A 192 -14.76 -14.36 9.17
N ASP A 193 -16.06 -14.29 9.51
CA ASP A 193 -17.14 -14.37 8.53
C ASP A 193 -17.08 -13.19 7.54
N ILE A 194 -16.81 -11.97 8.01
CA ILE A 194 -16.66 -10.79 7.16
C ILE A 194 -15.48 -10.96 6.23
N VAL A 195 -14.33 -11.37 6.74
CA VAL A 195 -13.12 -11.59 5.94
C VAL A 195 -13.36 -12.67 4.91
N GLN A 196 -13.96 -13.83 5.28
CA GLN A 196 -14.28 -14.90 4.35
C GLN A 196 -15.21 -14.44 3.23
N ASN A 197 -16.28 -13.71 3.57
CA ASN A 197 -17.22 -13.18 2.56
C ASN A 197 -16.52 -12.26 1.55
N ASN A 198 -15.52 -11.51 1.98
CA ASN A 198 -14.75 -10.63 1.09
C ASN A 198 -13.74 -11.40 0.24
N ILE A 199 -13.12 -12.49 0.75
CA ILE A 199 -12.31 -13.42 -0.05
C ILE A 199 -13.18 -14.01 -1.17
N ASP A 200 -14.35 -14.55 -0.84
CA ASP A 200 -15.27 -15.17 -1.79
C ASP A 200 -15.76 -14.18 -2.84
N SER A 201 -16.06 -12.95 -2.42
CA SER A 201 -16.48 -11.86 -3.30
C SER A 201 -15.37 -11.47 -4.27
N ALA A 202 -14.14 -11.32 -3.80
CA ALA A 202 -12.97 -10.98 -4.61
C ALA A 202 -12.68 -12.09 -5.65
N LYS A 203 -12.69 -13.36 -5.23
CA LYS A 203 -12.54 -14.52 -6.14
C LYS A 203 -13.66 -14.57 -7.17
N SER A 204 -14.91 -14.33 -6.75
CA SER A 204 -16.06 -14.28 -7.66
C SER A 204 -15.98 -13.13 -8.65
N ALA A 205 -15.34 -12.02 -8.27
CA ALA A 205 -15.09 -10.87 -9.13
C ALA A 205 -13.92 -11.10 -10.12
N GLY A 206 -13.19 -12.22 -10.00
CA GLY A 206 -12.14 -12.63 -10.93
C GLY A 206 -10.71 -12.45 -10.41
N ALA A 207 -10.51 -12.24 -9.12
CA ALA A 207 -9.16 -12.21 -8.54
C ALA A 207 -8.45 -13.55 -8.78
N GLU A 208 -7.26 -13.49 -9.36
CA GLU A 208 -6.38 -14.66 -9.51
C GLU A 208 -5.65 -14.94 -8.19
N TYR A 209 -5.26 -13.87 -7.49
CA TYR A 209 -4.66 -13.92 -6.15
C TYR A 209 -5.38 -13.01 -5.17
N VAL A 210 -5.42 -13.41 -3.90
CA VAL A 210 -6.02 -12.65 -2.81
C VAL A 210 -4.97 -12.39 -1.73
N ILE A 211 -4.63 -11.12 -1.53
CA ILE A 211 -3.65 -10.68 -0.55
C ILE A 211 -4.36 -9.89 0.56
N ALA A 212 -4.18 -10.27 1.82
CA ALA A 212 -4.61 -9.43 2.92
C ALA A 212 -3.59 -8.31 3.17
N LEU A 213 -4.07 -7.08 3.27
CA LEU A 213 -3.37 -5.98 3.95
C LEU A 213 -3.97 -5.92 5.36
N SER A 214 -3.29 -6.57 6.30
CA SER A 214 -3.80 -6.79 7.65
C SER A 214 -3.11 -5.86 8.64
N HIS A 215 -3.90 -5.34 9.57
CA HIS A 215 -3.42 -4.61 10.73
C HIS A 215 -3.97 -5.25 12.00
N ILE A 216 -3.80 -6.57 12.13
CA ILE A 216 -4.28 -7.39 13.27
C ILE A 216 -3.16 -7.60 14.28
N GLY A 217 -1.99 -8.00 13.84
CA GLY A 217 -0.84 -8.31 14.68
C GLY A 217 -0.59 -9.79 14.86
N TYR A 218 0.68 -10.11 15.03
CA TYR A 218 1.17 -11.45 15.31
C TYR A 218 1.46 -11.60 16.81
N ALA A 219 0.78 -12.52 17.47
CA ALA A 219 0.77 -12.62 18.94
C ALA A 219 1.80 -13.59 19.51
N ASP A 220 3.04 -13.60 19.06
CA ASP A 220 4.12 -14.31 19.79
C ASP A 220 4.47 -13.61 21.12
N ASP A 221 3.97 -12.38 21.31
CA ASP A 221 4.02 -11.62 22.55
C ASP A 221 2.61 -11.44 23.14
N ALA A 222 2.29 -12.17 24.17
CA ALA A 222 1.02 -12.18 24.91
C ALA A 222 0.57 -10.82 25.52
N ILE A 223 0.85 -9.70 24.84
CA ILE A 223 0.54 -8.34 25.30
C ILE A 223 -0.91 -7.96 24.96
N TYR A 224 -1.51 -8.56 23.92
CA TYR A 224 -2.78 -8.09 23.34
C TYR A 224 -4.01 -9.00 23.57
N GLY A 225 -3.88 -10.13 24.27
CA GLY A 225 -5.00 -11.03 24.58
C GLY A 225 -5.37 -11.98 23.44
N GLU A 226 -6.06 -13.07 23.79
CA GLU A 226 -6.31 -14.24 22.93
C GLU A 226 -7.26 -14.01 21.74
N LEU A 227 -7.76 -12.79 21.49
CA LEU A 227 -8.87 -12.57 20.57
C LEU A 227 -8.46 -12.12 19.16
N GLU A 228 -7.21 -11.68 18.96
CA GLU A 228 -6.82 -11.05 17.69
C GLU A 228 -5.37 -11.37 17.33
N ASP A 229 -5.15 -12.57 16.81
CA ASP A 229 -3.89 -13.02 16.27
C ASP A 229 -4.08 -13.35 14.79
N ILE A 230 -3.24 -12.76 13.96
CA ILE A 230 -3.32 -12.98 12.51
C ILE A 230 -3.19 -14.46 12.13
N GLU A 231 -2.43 -15.24 12.87
CA GLU A 231 -2.32 -16.69 12.65
C GLU A 231 -3.65 -17.40 12.89
N THR A 232 -4.39 -16.95 13.90
CA THR A 232 -5.73 -17.48 14.20
C THR A 232 -6.74 -17.06 13.12
N LEU A 233 -6.65 -15.83 12.60
CA LEU A 233 -7.50 -15.38 11.49
C LEU A 233 -7.26 -16.25 10.25
N ILE A 234 -6.01 -16.47 9.86
CA ILE A 234 -5.66 -17.34 8.70
C ILE A 234 -6.22 -18.74 8.88
N LYS A 235 -6.09 -19.33 10.06
CA LYS A 235 -6.57 -20.69 10.37
C LYS A 235 -8.11 -20.83 10.35
N ASN A 236 -8.84 -19.73 10.46
CA ASN A 236 -10.31 -19.69 10.45
C ASN A 236 -10.88 -19.04 9.18
N THR A 237 -10.07 -18.89 8.13
CA THR A 237 -10.49 -18.43 6.80
C THR A 237 -9.84 -19.31 5.73
N ASP A 238 -10.40 -19.30 4.51
CA ASP A 238 -9.92 -20.08 3.37
C ASP A 238 -9.71 -19.18 2.17
N GLY A 239 -8.50 -19.21 1.61
CA GLY A 239 -8.25 -18.71 0.29
C GLY A 239 -7.49 -17.39 0.18
N PHE A 240 -6.78 -16.96 1.21
CA PHE A 240 -5.65 -16.05 1.06
C PHE A 240 -4.45 -16.78 0.44
N ASP A 241 -3.74 -16.09 -0.43
CA ASP A 241 -2.42 -16.54 -0.93
C ASP A 241 -1.31 -15.95 -0.05
N VAL A 242 -1.42 -14.67 0.30
CA VAL A 242 -0.45 -13.93 1.10
C VAL A 242 -1.17 -13.05 2.12
N VAL A 243 -0.60 -12.93 3.31
CA VAL A 243 -0.99 -11.95 4.34
C VAL A 243 0.21 -11.07 4.65
N LEU A 244 0.08 -9.78 4.40
CA LEU A 244 1.02 -8.75 4.79
C LEU A 244 0.46 -8.07 6.04
N ASP A 245 1.02 -8.45 7.22
CA ASP A 245 0.49 -8.05 8.51
C ASP A 245 1.28 -6.91 9.16
N ALA A 246 0.67 -6.27 10.15
CA ALA A 246 1.14 -5.06 10.82
C ALA A 246 0.80 -5.07 12.32
N HIS A 247 0.75 -3.92 12.97
CA HIS A 247 0.28 -3.67 14.33
C HIS A 247 1.21 -4.13 15.44
N SER A 248 1.68 -5.37 15.41
CA SER A 248 2.58 -5.92 16.45
C SER A 248 4.04 -5.49 16.30
N HIS A 249 4.38 -4.76 15.24
CA HIS A 249 5.75 -4.39 14.86
C HIS A 249 6.70 -5.60 14.71
N SER A 250 6.13 -6.78 14.45
CA SER A 250 6.90 -8.01 14.27
C SER A 250 7.71 -7.96 12.98
N VAL A 251 8.91 -8.56 13.02
CA VAL A 251 9.74 -8.73 11.81
C VAL A 251 9.61 -10.19 11.39
N ILE A 252 8.86 -10.43 10.33
CA ILE A 252 8.60 -11.76 9.78
C ILE A 252 8.93 -11.71 8.29
N GLU A 253 10.06 -12.31 7.89
CA GLU A 253 10.42 -12.36 6.48
C GLU A 253 9.47 -13.27 5.72
N GLU A 254 9.28 -14.49 6.21
CA GLU A 254 8.35 -15.47 5.67
C GLU A 254 7.92 -16.46 6.75
N LYS A 255 6.64 -16.71 6.85
CA LYS A 255 6.07 -17.78 7.68
C LYS A 255 4.91 -18.43 6.93
N LEU A 256 4.97 -19.74 6.75
CA LEU A 256 3.87 -20.50 6.15
C LEU A 256 2.88 -20.93 7.23
N ILE A 257 1.61 -20.65 6.99
CA ILE A 257 0.49 -21.03 7.86
C ILE A 257 -0.53 -21.78 7.03
N ILE A 258 -1.07 -22.85 7.59
CA ILE A 258 -2.13 -23.63 6.91
C ILE A 258 -3.47 -23.00 7.26
N ASP A 259 -4.24 -22.63 6.22
CA ASP A 259 -5.58 -22.09 6.33
C ASP A 259 -6.64 -23.17 6.66
N GLU A 260 -7.93 -22.77 6.78
CA GLU A 260 -9.03 -23.68 7.04
C GLU A 260 -9.23 -24.70 5.90
N GLY A 261 -8.95 -24.30 4.65
CA GLY A 261 -9.02 -25.14 3.45
C GLY A 261 -7.88 -26.14 3.32
N GLY A 262 -6.80 -26.00 4.12
CA GLY A 262 -5.61 -26.84 4.07
C GLY A 262 -4.53 -26.32 3.10
N ASN A 263 -4.63 -25.08 2.64
CA ASN A 263 -3.66 -24.43 1.77
C ASN A 263 -2.58 -23.71 2.56
N GLU A 264 -1.39 -23.59 1.99
CA GLU A 264 -0.31 -22.79 2.56
C GLU A 264 -0.54 -21.29 2.26
N VAL A 265 -0.52 -20.45 3.28
CA VAL A 265 -0.61 -18.99 3.21
C VAL A 265 0.71 -18.40 3.67
N VAL A 266 1.30 -17.52 2.87
CA VAL A 266 2.52 -16.80 3.22
C VAL A 266 2.17 -15.62 4.12
N LEU A 267 2.71 -15.56 5.34
CA LEU A 267 2.64 -14.43 6.25
C LEU A 267 3.98 -13.68 6.25
N SER A 268 3.95 -12.35 6.10
CA SER A 268 5.11 -11.48 6.24
C SER A 268 4.75 -10.16 6.93
N SER A 269 5.75 -9.54 7.60
CA SER A 269 5.63 -8.24 8.27
C SER A 269 7.00 -7.55 8.34
N THR A 270 7.05 -6.22 8.14
CA THR A 270 8.31 -5.48 7.96
C THR A 270 8.86 -4.83 9.24
N GLY A 271 8.28 -5.11 10.39
CA GLY A 271 8.63 -4.44 11.63
C GLY A 271 7.95 -3.08 11.76
N THR A 272 8.70 -2.03 12.07
CA THR A 272 8.16 -0.68 12.24
C THR A 272 9.14 0.38 11.74
N LYS A 273 8.65 1.60 11.49
CA LYS A 273 9.48 2.80 11.23
C LYS A 273 10.44 2.65 10.06
N PHE A 274 9.99 1.95 9.01
CA PHE A 274 10.84 1.63 7.86
C PHE A 274 12.15 0.88 8.24
N GLU A 275 12.12 0.04 9.25
CA GLU A 275 13.28 -0.81 9.53
C GLU A 275 13.61 -1.68 8.33
N TYR A 276 12.56 -2.25 7.72
CA TYR A 276 12.64 -2.98 6.47
C TYR A 276 11.62 -2.45 5.45
N ILE A 277 11.91 -2.67 4.18
CA ILE A 277 10.97 -2.64 3.07
C ILE A 277 10.80 -4.09 2.64
N GLY A 278 9.57 -4.57 2.65
CA GLY A 278 9.25 -5.90 2.17
C GLY A 278 9.17 -5.94 0.65
N LYS A 279 9.57 -7.06 0.08
CA LYS A 279 9.46 -7.35 -1.36
C LYS A 279 8.84 -8.73 -1.53
N LEU A 280 7.64 -8.79 -2.09
CA LEU A 280 6.96 -10.00 -2.53
C LEU A 280 7.18 -10.15 -4.03
N VAL A 281 7.63 -11.33 -4.47
CA VAL A 281 7.71 -11.71 -5.88
C VAL A 281 6.69 -12.80 -6.15
N ILE A 282 5.83 -12.58 -7.13
CA ILE A 282 4.86 -13.56 -7.59
C ILE A 282 5.31 -14.07 -8.96
N SER A 283 5.54 -15.36 -9.06
CA SER A 283 6.04 -16.03 -10.26
C SER A 283 5.39 -17.41 -10.43
N ASP A 284 4.60 -17.59 -11.47
CA ASP A 284 3.96 -18.88 -11.80
C ASP A 284 3.17 -19.49 -10.62
N GLY A 285 2.52 -18.65 -9.78
CA GLY A 285 1.75 -19.07 -8.61
C GLY A 285 2.58 -19.35 -7.35
N GLU A 286 3.88 -19.08 -7.38
CA GLU A 286 4.76 -19.13 -6.20
C GLU A 286 4.94 -17.73 -5.63
N PHE A 287 5.02 -17.63 -4.31
CA PHE A 287 5.13 -16.39 -3.54
C PHE A 287 6.43 -16.40 -2.74
N ASP A 288 7.34 -15.48 -3.05
CA ASP A 288 8.65 -15.35 -2.37
C ASP A 288 8.73 -13.98 -1.70
N THR A 289 8.94 -13.94 -0.40
CA THR A 289 9.05 -12.71 0.39
C THR A 289 10.48 -12.48 0.86
N GLN A 290 10.90 -11.22 0.83
CA GLN A 290 12.21 -10.79 1.29
C GLN A 290 12.10 -9.48 2.07
N LEU A 291 12.81 -9.37 3.18
CA LEU A 291 12.95 -8.11 3.93
C LEU A 291 14.25 -7.41 3.57
N ILE A 292 14.15 -6.22 2.97
CA ILE A 292 15.29 -5.39 2.58
C ILE A 292 15.51 -4.35 3.68
N LYS A 293 16.64 -4.45 4.38
CA LYS A 293 16.97 -3.50 5.43
C LYS A 293 17.15 -2.10 4.87
N THR A 294 16.27 -1.18 5.26
CA THR A 294 16.18 0.17 4.69
C THR A 294 17.47 0.97 4.88
N SER A 295 18.19 0.75 6.00
CA SER A 295 19.47 1.41 6.27
C SER A 295 20.59 1.00 5.32
N GLU A 296 20.48 -0.18 4.69
CA GLU A 296 21.49 -0.72 3.76
C GLU A 296 21.21 -0.33 2.31
N TYR A 297 20.01 0.10 1.97
CA TYR A 297 19.65 0.63 0.65
C TYR A 297 20.03 2.10 0.53
N GLN A 298 20.85 2.46 -0.48
CA GLN A 298 21.49 3.78 -0.55
C GLN A 298 20.86 4.72 -1.57
N LYS A 299 20.04 4.21 -2.51
CA LYS A 299 19.41 5.06 -3.52
C LYS A 299 18.21 5.80 -2.93
N THR A 300 17.98 7.01 -3.41
CA THR A 300 16.86 7.88 -3.03
C THR A 300 16.17 8.45 -4.27
N ASP A 301 14.96 8.96 -4.10
CA ASP A 301 14.17 9.58 -5.16
C ASP A 301 14.19 11.10 -5.01
N THR A 302 14.71 11.80 -6.02
CA THR A 302 14.85 13.26 -6.00
C THR A 302 13.52 14.01 -5.80
N ALA A 303 12.40 13.49 -6.33
CA ALA A 303 11.10 14.15 -6.16
C ALA A 303 10.63 14.06 -4.71
N VAL A 304 10.79 12.91 -4.07
CA VAL A 304 10.48 12.70 -2.65
C VAL A 304 11.46 13.48 -1.79
N ASP A 305 12.77 13.46 -2.07
CA ASP A 305 13.79 14.23 -1.33
C ASP A 305 13.49 15.72 -1.35
N THR A 306 13.09 16.28 -2.50
CA THR A 306 12.71 17.69 -2.62
C THR A 306 11.53 18.03 -1.70
N TYR A 307 10.54 17.15 -1.61
CA TYR A 307 9.40 17.38 -0.73
C TYR A 307 9.80 17.22 0.76
N LEU A 308 10.69 16.28 1.08
CA LEU A 308 11.25 16.14 2.44
C LEU A 308 12.03 17.41 2.88
N GLU A 309 12.78 18.01 1.98
CA GLU A 309 13.45 19.30 2.24
C GLU A 309 12.45 20.43 2.54
N GLN A 310 11.34 20.49 1.79
CA GLN A 310 10.25 21.43 2.05
C GLN A 310 9.64 21.21 3.45
N ILE A 311 9.26 19.97 3.78
CA ILE A 311 8.72 19.62 5.10
C ILE A 311 9.68 20.05 6.21
N ASN A 312 10.96 19.72 6.09
CA ASN A 312 11.98 20.08 7.08
C ASN A 312 12.13 21.59 7.25
N SER A 313 12.02 22.36 6.16
CA SER A 313 12.04 23.82 6.20
C SER A 313 10.83 24.38 6.95
N GLU A 314 9.63 23.92 6.61
CA GLU A 314 8.39 24.34 7.27
C GLU A 314 8.40 23.98 8.77
N TYR A 315 8.84 22.78 9.11
CA TYR A 315 8.96 22.31 10.48
C TYR A 315 9.95 23.15 11.29
N SER A 316 11.12 23.48 10.70
CA SER A 316 12.14 24.33 11.33
C SER A 316 11.61 25.75 11.62
N GLU A 317 10.80 26.32 10.73
CA GLU A 317 10.18 27.65 10.94
C GLU A 317 9.11 27.62 12.05
N LEU A 318 8.33 26.53 12.14
CA LEU A 318 7.37 26.34 13.24
C LEU A 318 8.06 26.25 14.60
N GLY A 319 9.18 25.54 14.70
CA GLY A 319 9.97 25.41 15.92
C GLY A 319 10.60 26.73 16.43
N LYS A 320 10.72 27.74 15.55
CA LYS A 320 11.22 29.11 15.93
C LYS A 320 10.10 30.00 16.48
N ARG A 321 8.83 29.61 16.35
CA ARG A 321 7.71 30.42 16.84
C ARG A 321 7.71 30.48 18.35
N LYS A 322 7.68 31.71 18.88
CA LYS A 322 7.56 31.97 20.30
C LYS A 322 6.11 31.64 20.72
N VAL A 323 5.92 30.59 21.51
CA VAL A 323 4.60 30.11 21.93
C VAL A 323 4.15 30.67 23.30
N GLY A 324 5.04 31.33 24.03
CA GLY A 324 4.71 31.96 25.32
C GLY A 324 5.91 32.53 26.06
N TYR A 325 5.64 33.20 27.17
CA TYR A 325 6.62 33.57 28.21
C TYR A 325 6.29 32.77 29.46
N SER A 326 7.31 32.21 30.10
CA SER A 326 7.22 31.80 31.49
C SER A 326 7.75 32.93 32.36
N GLU A 327 6.96 33.43 33.31
CA GLU A 327 7.36 34.39 34.31
C GLU A 327 7.92 33.75 35.58
N VAL A 328 8.21 32.44 35.52
CA VAL A 328 8.71 31.64 36.64
C VAL A 328 10.21 31.47 36.43
N ASP A 329 11.01 32.02 37.38
CA ASP A 329 12.45 31.78 37.47
C ASP A 329 12.76 30.34 37.91
#